data_a1ea03eb37987cd7b27e66428c3777e7
#
_entry.id   a1ea03eb37987cd7b27e66428c3777e7
#
_cell.length_a   1.000
_cell.length_b   1.000
_cell.length_c   1.000
_cell.angle_alpha   90.00
_cell.angle_beta   90.00
_cell.angle_gamma   90.00
#
_symmetry.space_group_name_H-M   'P 1'
#
loop_
_entity.id
_entity.type
_entity.pdbx_description
1 polymer ?
#
loop_
_entity_poly.entity_id
_entity_poly.type
_entity_poly.pdbx_seq_one_letter_code
_entity_poly.pdbx_strand_id
1 'polypeptide(L)'
;MAVHPPNPKYVPKPYEQMSYPGQRIQVDVKFVPSACLKNSKVIGKQFFQYTAIDEYSRWRFVEAFEEHSTYSSAQFVEHLVKAFPCTIECIQTDNGTEFTNRFTSHREKPTLFQKHLEMHGIRHKVIHPYTPRHNGKVERSHRKDNERFYATHLFYSFEDFARQLKVYNRRDYNNFPMRPLGWKTPNEVLREYLRSM
;
A
#
# COMPACT_ATOMS: atom_id res chain seq x y z
N MET A 1 -16.89 20.91 -42.96
CA MET A 1 -15.93 20.31 -41.97
C MET A 1 -16.35 20.79 -40.60
N ALA A 2 -16.78 19.86 -39.75
CA ALA A 2 -17.15 20.17 -38.34
C ALA A 2 -15.86 20.36 -37.53
N VAL A 3 -15.62 21.59 -37.07
CA VAL A 3 -14.50 21.91 -36.18
C VAL A 3 -14.89 21.41 -34.79
N HIS A 4 -14.27 20.33 -34.33
CA HIS A 4 -14.42 19.90 -32.96
C HIS A 4 -13.89 20.98 -32.02
N PRO A 5 -14.66 21.38 -31.00
CA PRO A 5 -14.16 22.32 -29.98
C PRO A 5 -12.92 21.74 -29.30
N PRO A 6 -11.92 22.57 -28.98
CA PRO A 6 -10.73 22.09 -28.28
C PRO A 6 -11.12 21.48 -26.95
N ASN A 7 -10.57 20.30 -26.64
CA ASN A 7 -10.76 19.66 -25.33
C ASN A 7 -10.45 20.68 -24.22
N PRO A 8 -11.33 20.82 -23.22
CA PRO A 8 -11.07 21.73 -22.11
C PRO A 8 -9.74 21.33 -21.46
N LYS A 9 -8.84 22.33 -21.31
CA LYS A 9 -7.54 22.10 -20.67
C LYS A 9 -7.77 21.49 -19.29
N TYR A 10 -7.23 20.28 -19.07
CA TYR A 10 -7.27 19.63 -17.76
C TYR A 10 -6.60 20.53 -16.72
N VAL A 11 -7.38 21.03 -15.77
CA VAL A 11 -6.87 21.75 -14.60
C VAL A 11 -6.68 20.73 -13.48
N PRO A 12 -5.43 20.43 -13.07
CA PRO A 12 -5.19 19.49 -11.99
C PRO A 12 -5.82 20.00 -10.69
N LYS A 13 -6.75 19.26 -10.10
CA LYS A 13 -7.24 19.57 -8.76
C LYS A 13 -6.08 19.47 -7.77
N PRO A 14 -5.97 20.41 -6.81
CA PRO A 14 -4.98 20.33 -5.75
C PRO A 14 -5.10 18.97 -5.04
N TYR A 15 -3.94 18.36 -4.72
CA TYR A 15 -3.92 17.13 -3.96
C TYR A 15 -4.41 17.40 -2.52
N GLU A 16 -5.42 16.69 -2.09
CA GLU A 16 -5.95 16.76 -0.73
C GLU A 16 -4.90 16.23 0.26
N GLN A 17 -4.40 17.09 1.14
CA GLN A 17 -3.49 16.68 2.20
C GLN A 17 -4.27 16.16 3.41
N MET A 18 -3.78 15.07 4.00
CA MET A 18 -4.37 14.52 5.21
C MET A 18 -3.90 15.31 6.42
N SER A 19 -4.79 15.50 7.40
CA SER A 19 -4.58 16.34 8.57
C SER A 19 -4.13 15.55 9.79
N TYR A 20 -4.34 14.23 9.82
CA TYR A 20 -3.98 13.33 10.92
C TYR A 20 -3.75 11.89 10.43
N PRO A 21 -3.03 11.08 11.24
CA PRO A 21 -2.79 9.67 10.91
C PRO A 21 -4.09 8.86 10.89
N GLY A 22 -4.22 7.97 9.92
CA GLY A 22 -5.39 7.09 9.76
C GLY A 22 -6.55 7.70 8.97
N GLN A 23 -6.54 9.01 8.70
CA GLN A 23 -7.57 9.66 7.87
C GLN A 23 -7.65 9.02 6.47
N ARG A 24 -6.50 8.64 5.88
CA ARG A 24 -6.44 7.84 4.65
C ARG A 24 -5.13 7.05 4.56
N ILE A 25 -5.25 5.75 4.34
CA ILE A 25 -4.15 4.83 4.10
C ILE A 25 -4.21 4.34 2.66
N GLN A 26 -3.11 4.45 1.91
CA GLN A 26 -2.98 3.85 0.58
C GLN A 26 -2.52 2.40 0.72
N VAL A 27 -3.19 1.48 0.04
CA VAL A 27 -2.82 0.05 0.00
C VAL A 27 -2.59 -0.38 -1.43
N ASP A 28 -1.56 -1.18 -1.64
CA ASP A 28 -1.18 -1.74 -2.94
C ASP A 28 -0.40 -3.03 -2.77
N VAL A 29 -0.39 -3.87 -3.81
CA VAL A 29 0.33 -5.14 -3.84
C VAL A 29 1.44 -5.09 -4.88
N LYS A 30 2.63 -5.47 -4.46
CA LYS A 30 3.80 -5.57 -5.31
C LYS A 30 4.21 -7.02 -5.51
N PHE A 31 4.46 -7.40 -6.76
CA PHE A 31 5.09 -8.67 -7.11
C PHE A 31 6.58 -8.64 -6.74
N VAL A 32 7.03 -9.67 -6.03
CA VAL A 32 8.45 -9.81 -5.69
C VAL A 32 9.22 -10.15 -6.96
N PRO A 33 10.32 -9.44 -7.28
CA PRO A 33 11.11 -9.74 -8.47
C PRO A 33 11.67 -11.16 -8.42
N SER A 34 11.44 -11.94 -9.46
CA SER A 34 11.91 -13.33 -9.57
C SER A 34 13.43 -13.47 -9.48
N ALA A 35 14.17 -12.43 -9.90
CA ALA A 35 15.63 -12.37 -9.78
C ALA A 35 16.14 -12.45 -8.33
N CYS A 36 15.29 -12.12 -7.34
CA CYS A 36 15.63 -12.22 -5.91
C CYS A 36 15.45 -13.64 -5.34
N LEU A 37 14.81 -14.57 -6.07
CA LEU A 37 14.53 -15.93 -5.61
C LEU A 37 15.67 -16.86 -6.05
N LYS A 38 16.41 -17.43 -5.11
CA LYS A 38 17.71 -18.13 -5.38
C LYS A 38 17.77 -19.59 -4.94
N ASN A 39 16.67 -20.17 -4.49
CA ASN A 39 16.64 -21.57 -4.10
C ASN A 39 15.70 -22.36 -5.02
N SER A 40 16.03 -23.62 -5.34
CA SER A 40 15.17 -24.52 -6.11
C SER A 40 13.75 -24.64 -5.54
N LYS A 41 13.57 -24.46 -4.23
CA LYS A 41 12.26 -24.46 -3.56
C LYS A 41 11.40 -23.23 -3.85
N VAL A 42 11.99 -22.13 -4.30
CA VAL A 42 11.30 -20.84 -4.55
C VAL A 42 11.44 -20.34 -5.98
N ILE A 43 12.41 -20.85 -6.75
CA ILE A 43 12.53 -20.54 -8.18
C ILE A 43 11.24 -20.95 -8.90
N GLY A 44 10.67 -20.03 -9.69
CA GLY A 44 9.42 -20.24 -10.39
C GLY A 44 8.15 -19.96 -9.56
N LYS A 45 8.29 -19.73 -8.24
CA LYS A 45 7.20 -19.24 -7.41
C LYS A 45 7.04 -17.73 -7.55
N GLN A 46 5.84 -17.22 -7.23
CA GLN A 46 5.57 -15.80 -7.13
C GLN A 46 5.20 -15.47 -5.69
N PHE A 47 5.89 -14.50 -5.10
CA PHE A 47 5.56 -13.93 -3.79
C PHE A 47 5.06 -12.51 -3.94
N PHE A 48 4.31 -12.05 -2.95
CA PHE A 48 3.64 -10.77 -2.97
C PHE A 48 3.97 -9.97 -1.71
N GLN A 49 4.27 -8.69 -1.92
CA GLN A 49 4.41 -7.71 -0.85
C GLN A 49 3.14 -6.87 -0.80
N TYR A 50 2.34 -7.01 0.23
CA TYR A 50 1.25 -6.10 0.54
C TYR A 50 1.80 -4.91 1.33
N THR A 51 1.39 -3.71 0.95
CA THR A 51 1.92 -2.47 1.49
C THR A 51 0.80 -1.51 1.82
N ALA A 52 0.77 -1.01 3.06
CA ALA A 52 -0.09 0.08 3.51
C ALA A 52 0.75 1.28 3.91
N ILE A 53 0.40 2.49 3.44
CA ILE A 53 1.08 3.73 3.80
C ILE A 53 0.06 4.75 4.27
N ASP A 54 0.22 5.21 5.51
CA ASP A 54 -0.53 6.34 6.02
C ASP A 54 -0.14 7.62 5.27
N GLU A 55 -1.13 8.34 4.76
CA GLU A 55 -0.87 9.51 3.93
C GLU A 55 -0.39 10.73 4.71
N TYR A 56 -0.66 10.81 6.00
CA TYR A 56 -0.18 11.87 6.86
C TYR A 56 1.26 11.65 7.29
N SER A 57 1.51 10.59 8.07
CA SER A 57 2.82 10.30 8.67
C SER A 57 3.82 9.62 7.74
N ARG A 58 3.36 9.04 6.63
CA ARG A 58 4.12 8.12 5.76
C ARG A 58 4.49 6.82 6.47
N TRP A 59 3.98 6.56 7.67
CA TRP A 59 4.20 5.30 8.35
C TRP A 59 3.70 4.16 7.48
N ARG A 60 4.52 3.11 7.39
CA ARG A 60 4.28 2.00 6.47
C ARG A 60 4.18 0.68 7.22
N PHE A 61 3.17 -0.09 6.87
CA PHE A 61 3.03 -1.49 7.21
C PHE A 61 3.23 -2.33 5.95
N VAL A 62 4.01 -3.42 6.07
CA VAL A 62 4.21 -4.38 4.97
C VAL A 62 4.08 -5.79 5.49
N GLU A 63 3.58 -6.67 4.63
CA GLU A 63 3.50 -8.09 4.90
C GLU A 63 3.70 -8.90 3.61
N ALA A 64 4.33 -10.08 3.77
CA ALA A 64 4.56 -11.01 2.68
C ALA A 64 3.43 -12.02 2.58
N PHE A 65 3.05 -12.39 1.36
CA PHE A 65 2.06 -13.43 1.08
C PHE A 65 2.51 -14.31 -0.10
N GLU A 66 2.10 -15.57 -0.08
CA GLU A 66 2.28 -16.51 -1.19
C GLU A 66 1.16 -16.40 -2.23
N GLU A 67 0.06 -15.72 -1.90
CA GLU A 67 -1.11 -15.58 -2.75
C GLU A 67 -1.49 -14.12 -2.98
N HIS A 68 -1.93 -13.84 -4.21
CA HIS A 68 -2.55 -12.58 -4.61
C HIS A 68 -4.05 -12.77 -4.67
N SER A 69 -4.70 -12.67 -3.52
CA SER A 69 -6.12 -13.01 -3.36
C SER A 69 -6.85 -12.04 -2.44
N THR A 70 -8.19 -12.02 -2.54
CA THR A 70 -9.02 -11.25 -1.60
C THR A 70 -8.93 -11.79 -0.16
N TYR A 71 -8.57 -13.07 0.01
CA TYR A 71 -8.31 -13.65 1.33
C TYR A 71 -7.05 -13.05 1.96
N SER A 72 -5.94 -13.02 1.20
CA SER A 72 -4.69 -12.38 1.65
C SER A 72 -4.89 -10.90 1.95
N SER A 73 -5.66 -10.19 1.13
CA SER A 73 -5.99 -8.78 1.35
C SER A 73 -6.78 -8.56 2.63
N ALA A 74 -7.75 -9.42 2.92
CA ALA A 74 -8.54 -9.36 4.15
C ALA A 74 -7.68 -9.64 5.39
N GLN A 75 -6.83 -10.66 5.34
CA GLN A 75 -5.87 -10.98 6.41
C GLN A 75 -4.90 -9.81 6.65
N PHE A 76 -4.41 -9.19 5.57
CA PHE A 76 -3.55 -8.02 5.67
C PHE A 76 -4.22 -6.86 6.40
N VAL A 77 -5.52 -6.59 6.14
CA VAL A 77 -6.28 -5.55 6.87
C VAL A 77 -6.38 -5.86 8.35
N GLU A 78 -6.67 -7.10 8.72
CA GLU A 78 -6.73 -7.52 10.13
C GLU A 78 -5.40 -7.25 10.86
N HIS A 79 -4.27 -7.54 10.20
CA HIS A 79 -2.96 -7.30 10.78
C HIS A 79 -2.61 -5.81 10.79
N LEU A 80 -3.00 -5.06 9.76
CA LEU A 80 -2.80 -3.61 9.69
C LEU A 80 -3.54 -2.89 10.82
N VAL A 81 -4.82 -3.21 11.04
CA VAL A 81 -5.64 -2.60 12.12
C VAL A 81 -5.02 -2.85 13.49
N LYS A 82 -4.48 -4.05 13.72
CA LYS A 82 -3.79 -4.38 14.98
C LYS A 82 -2.44 -3.66 15.14
N ALA A 83 -1.74 -3.39 14.05
CA ALA A 83 -0.41 -2.80 14.07
C ALA A 83 -0.42 -1.27 14.08
N PHE A 84 -1.43 -0.65 13.51
CA PHE A 84 -1.52 0.82 13.40
C PHE A 84 -2.13 1.42 14.67
N PRO A 85 -1.45 2.39 15.31
CA PRO A 85 -1.86 2.85 16.65
C PRO A 85 -3.00 3.87 16.66
N CYS A 86 -3.55 4.22 15.49
CA CYS A 86 -4.66 5.17 15.37
C CYS A 86 -5.85 4.51 14.67
N THR A 87 -7.04 5.10 14.81
CA THR A 87 -8.22 4.67 14.05
C THR A 87 -7.99 4.88 12.55
N ILE A 88 -8.33 3.88 11.75
CA ILE A 88 -8.28 3.97 10.29
C ILE A 88 -9.68 4.32 9.76
N GLU A 89 -9.82 5.48 9.12
CA GLU A 89 -11.10 5.92 8.57
C GLU A 89 -11.31 5.50 7.11
N CYS A 90 -10.23 5.47 6.35
CA CYS A 90 -10.31 5.21 4.91
C CYS A 90 -9.09 4.42 4.42
N ILE A 91 -9.35 3.33 3.71
CA ILE A 91 -8.34 2.64 2.91
C ILE A 91 -8.61 2.92 1.44
N GLN A 92 -7.56 3.39 0.75
CA GLN A 92 -7.58 3.66 -0.69
C GLN A 92 -6.75 2.62 -1.43
N THR A 93 -7.35 1.99 -2.46
CA THR A 93 -6.70 0.99 -3.32
C THR A 93 -6.88 1.36 -4.80
N ASP A 94 -6.18 0.68 -5.66
CA ASP A 94 -6.53 0.58 -7.07
C ASP A 94 -7.74 -0.34 -7.30
N ASN A 95 -7.97 -0.74 -8.57
CA ASN A 95 -9.07 -1.61 -8.96
C ASN A 95 -8.66 -3.08 -9.06
N GLY A 96 -7.62 -3.51 -8.37
CA GLY A 96 -7.20 -4.92 -8.35
C GLY A 96 -8.31 -5.86 -7.87
N THR A 97 -8.37 -7.05 -8.43
CA THR A 97 -9.41 -8.05 -8.11
C THR A 97 -9.30 -8.59 -6.69
N GLU A 98 -8.14 -8.45 -6.06
CA GLU A 98 -7.89 -8.72 -4.65
C GLU A 98 -8.61 -7.74 -3.71
N PHE A 99 -8.93 -6.53 -4.21
CA PHE A 99 -9.59 -5.47 -3.44
C PHE A 99 -11.06 -5.27 -3.83
N THR A 100 -11.41 -5.44 -5.12
CA THR A 100 -12.76 -5.12 -5.61
C THR A 100 -13.21 -6.02 -6.77
N ASN A 101 -14.50 -6.31 -6.81
CA ASN A 101 -15.15 -7.02 -7.91
C ASN A 101 -15.65 -6.09 -9.03
N ARG A 102 -15.33 -4.80 -8.99
CA ARG A 102 -15.90 -3.77 -9.87
C ARG A 102 -15.87 -4.12 -11.35
N PHE A 103 -14.83 -4.79 -11.81
CA PHE A 103 -14.64 -5.17 -13.22
C PHE A 103 -14.78 -6.68 -13.48
N THR A 104 -15.40 -7.42 -12.55
CA THR A 104 -15.68 -8.84 -12.71
C THR A 104 -17.16 -9.09 -13.00
N SER A 105 -17.51 -10.32 -13.37
CA SER A 105 -18.90 -10.77 -13.49
C SER A 105 -19.69 -10.71 -12.17
N HIS A 106 -18.99 -10.59 -11.05
CA HIS A 106 -19.55 -10.54 -9.68
C HIS A 106 -19.54 -9.15 -9.06
N ARG A 107 -19.58 -8.09 -9.87
CA ARG A 107 -19.46 -6.69 -9.43
C ARG A 107 -20.43 -6.28 -8.32
N GLU A 108 -21.60 -6.93 -8.20
CA GLU A 108 -22.59 -6.65 -7.16
C GLU A 108 -22.26 -7.30 -5.80
N LYS A 109 -21.28 -8.19 -5.75
CA LYS A 109 -20.89 -8.88 -4.52
C LYS A 109 -19.64 -8.25 -3.95
N PRO A 110 -19.65 -7.86 -2.66
CA PRO A 110 -18.42 -7.37 -2.03
C PRO A 110 -17.38 -8.49 -1.94
N THR A 111 -16.10 -8.13 -2.11
CA THR A 111 -14.98 -9.05 -1.87
C THR A 111 -14.84 -9.34 -0.38
N LEU A 112 -14.07 -10.35 -0.02
CA LEU A 112 -13.75 -10.62 1.38
C LEU A 112 -13.02 -9.43 2.02
N PHE A 113 -12.10 -8.79 1.29
CA PHE A 113 -11.43 -7.55 1.70
C PHE A 113 -12.44 -6.45 2.05
N GLN A 114 -13.44 -6.19 1.19
CA GLN A 114 -14.46 -5.17 1.43
C GLN A 114 -15.31 -5.47 2.67
N LYS A 115 -15.67 -6.76 2.87
CA LYS A 115 -16.40 -7.19 4.08
C LYS A 115 -15.61 -6.93 5.37
N HIS A 116 -14.29 -7.20 5.35
CA HIS A 116 -13.44 -6.91 6.51
C HIS A 116 -13.32 -5.40 6.79
N LEU A 117 -13.24 -4.57 5.74
CA LEU A 117 -13.28 -3.12 5.92
C LEU A 117 -14.60 -2.65 6.57
N GLU A 118 -15.73 -3.19 6.12
CA GLU A 118 -17.04 -2.88 6.67
C GLU A 118 -17.14 -3.30 8.15
N MET A 119 -16.65 -4.48 8.51
CA MET A 119 -16.61 -4.97 9.90
C MET A 119 -15.82 -4.05 10.84
N HIS A 120 -14.78 -3.40 10.32
CA HIS A 120 -13.97 -2.43 11.07
C HIS A 120 -14.47 -0.98 10.94
N GLY A 121 -15.57 -0.73 10.23
CA GLY A 121 -16.09 0.62 9.98
C GLY A 121 -15.17 1.47 9.08
N ILE A 122 -14.31 0.84 8.28
CA ILE A 122 -13.34 1.50 7.41
C ILE A 122 -13.94 1.73 6.02
N ARG A 123 -13.94 2.98 5.58
CA ARG A 123 -14.41 3.34 4.24
C ARG A 123 -13.43 2.87 3.16
N HIS A 124 -13.91 2.15 2.16
CA HIS A 124 -13.13 1.79 0.98
C HIS A 124 -13.23 2.88 -0.10
N LYS A 125 -12.09 3.41 -0.52
CA LYS A 125 -11.98 4.35 -1.64
C LYS A 125 -11.18 3.71 -2.76
N VAL A 126 -11.85 3.42 -3.87
CA VAL A 126 -11.20 2.90 -5.08
C VAL A 126 -10.82 4.06 -5.98
N ILE A 127 -9.58 4.12 -6.45
CA ILE A 127 -9.14 5.16 -7.37
C ILE A 127 -9.83 5.01 -8.74
N HIS A 128 -10.03 6.14 -9.43
CA HIS A 128 -10.55 6.10 -10.79
C HIS A 128 -9.51 5.45 -11.72
N PRO A 129 -9.95 4.64 -12.70
CA PRO A 129 -9.06 4.13 -13.73
C PRO A 129 -8.27 5.27 -14.38
N TYR A 130 -7.03 5.01 -14.76
CA TYR A 130 -6.12 5.98 -15.41
C TYR A 130 -5.77 7.22 -14.57
N THR A 131 -5.91 7.16 -13.23
CA THR A 131 -5.48 8.24 -12.33
C THR A 131 -4.38 7.79 -11.36
N PRO A 132 -3.19 7.41 -11.85
CA PRO A 132 -2.11 6.84 -11.03
C PRO A 132 -1.63 7.78 -9.92
N ARG A 133 -1.82 9.10 -10.08
CA ARG A 133 -1.43 10.10 -9.07
C ARG A 133 -2.07 9.87 -7.70
N HIS A 134 -3.21 9.19 -7.64
CA HIS A 134 -3.93 8.98 -6.39
C HIS A 134 -3.27 7.91 -5.50
N ASN A 135 -2.52 6.95 -6.06
CA ASN A 135 -1.78 5.92 -5.29
C ASN A 135 -0.26 6.20 -5.23
N GLY A 136 0.14 7.43 -5.57
CA GLY A 136 1.54 7.80 -5.78
C GLY A 136 2.46 7.66 -4.56
N LYS A 137 1.91 7.62 -3.32
CA LYS A 137 2.74 7.43 -2.12
C LYS A 137 3.20 5.98 -1.98
N VAL A 138 2.29 5.03 -2.16
CA VAL A 138 2.62 3.60 -2.11
C VAL A 138 3.47 3.19 -3.31
N GLU A 139 3.15 3.68 -4.53
CA GLU A 139 3.97 3.44 -5.73
C GLU A 139 5.40 3.96 -5.57
N ARG A 140 5.56 5.16 -4.99
CA ARG A 140 6.89 5.71 -4.69
C ARG A 140 7.65 4.88 -3.68
N SER A 141 6.97 4.28 -2.69
CA SER A 141 7.61 3.38 -1.75
C SER A 141 8.09 2.10 -2.43
N HIS A 142 7.30 1.54 -3.34
CA HIS A 142 7.68 0.37 -4.13
C HIS A 142 8.91 0.64 -5.03
N ARG A 143 9.06 1.86 -5.56
CA ARG A 143 10.28 2.26 -6.28
C ARG A 143 11.49 2.23 -5.35
N LYS A 144 11.37 2.80 -4.15
CA LYS A 144 12.46 2.74 -3.15
C LYS A 144 12.78 1.31 -2.72
N ASP A 145 11.77 0.44 -2.63
CA ASP A 145 12.00 -0.97 -2.33
C ASP A 145 12.80 -1.65 -3.44
N ASN A 146 12.52 -1.34 -4.72
CA ASN A 146 13.31 -1.84 -5.84
C ASN A 146 14.79 -1.43 -5.72
N GLU A 147 15.04 -0.16 -5.40
CA GLU A 147 16.38 0.42 -5.34
C GLU A 147 17.19 -0.02 -4.10
N ARG A 148 16.54 -0.17 -2.95
CA ARG A 148 17.22 -0.32 -1.66
C ARG A 148 17.09 -1.72 -1.04
N PHE A 149 16.03 -2.44 -1.36
CA PHE A 149 15.76 -3.75 -0.81
C PHE A 149 15.93 -4.84 -1.85
N TYR A 150 15.14 -4.84 -2.91
CA TYR A 150 15.18 -5.90 -3.92
C TYR A 150 16.47 -5.93 -4.74
N ALA A 151 17.14 -4.79 -4.95
CA ALA A 151 18.42 -4.74 -5.65
C ALA A 151 19.58 -5.41 -4.87
N THR A 152 19.44 -5.57 -3.55
CA THR A 152 20.53 -6.00 -2.67
C THR A 152 20.23 -7.26 -1.86
N HIS A 153 18.99 -7.77 -1.91
CA HIS A 153 18.56 -8.92 -1.11
C HIS A 153 18.18 -10.11 -1.98
N LEU A 154 18.51 -11.30 -1.49
CA LEU A 154 18.16 -12.58 -2.08
C LEU A 154 17.36 -13.41 -1.07
N PHE A 155 16.37 -14.15 -1.54
CA PHE A 155 15.46 -14.92 -0.70
C PHE A 155 15.56 -16.40 -1.03
N TYR A 156 15.74 -17.21 0.00
CA TYR A 156 15.91 -18.66 -0.11
C TYR A 156 14.67 -19.44 0.29
N SER A 157 13.71 -18.79 0.96
CA SER A 157 12.37 -19.30 1.26
C SER A 157 11.36 -18.16 1.41
N PHE A 158 10.07 -18.48 1.53
CA PHE A 158 9.03 -17.51 1.84
C PHE A 158 9.26 -16.85 3.21
N GLU A 159 9.59 -17.66 4.23
CA GLU A 159 9.85 -17.19 5.60
C GLU A 159 11.07 -16.26 5.65
N ASP A 160 12.09 -16.56 4.86
CA ASP A 160 13.28 -15.71 4.73
C ASP A 160 12.92 -14.36 4.11
N PHE A 161 12.13 -14.35 3.03
CA PHE A 161 11.59 -13.12 2.43
C PHE A 161 10.76 -12.33 3.44
N ALA A 162 9.79 -12.96 4.08
CA ALA A 162 8.90 -12.31 5.05
C ALA A 162 9.67 -11.67 6.21
N ARG A 163 10.68 -12.39 6.74
CA ARG A 163 11.55 -11.89 7.80
C ARG A 163 12.39 -10.70 7.34
N GLN A 164 13.06 -10.78 6.20
CA GLN A 164 13.89 -9.70 5.67
C GLN A 164 13.05 -8.46 5.37
N LEU A 165 11.87 -8.60 4.75
CA LEU A 165 10.95 -7.51 4.46
C LEU A 165 10.49 -6.79 5.74
N LYS A 166 10.11 -7.54 6.78
CA LYS A 166 9.70 -6.99 8.08
C LYS A 166 10.83 -6.20 8.76
N VAL A 167 12.05 -6.73 8.71
CA VAL A 167 13.23 -6.04 9.28
C VAL A 167 13.52 -4.76 8.53
N TYR A 168 13.57 -4.80 7.18
CA TYR A 168 13.76 -3.63 6.32
C TYR A 168 12.72 -2.55 6.59
N ASN A 169 11.43 -2.91 6.64
CA ASN A 169 10.38 -1.94 6.90
C ASN A 169 10.54 -1.24 8.26
N ARG A 170 10.84 -2.03 9.30
CA ARG A 170 10.95 -1.51 10.67
C ARG A 170 12.22 -0.68 10.89
N ARG A 171 13.38 -1.15 10.40
CA ARG A 171 14.68 -0.52 10.65
C ARG A 171 14.96 0.63 9.69
N ASP A 172 14.68 0.40 8.41
CA ASP A 172 15.10 1.32 7.36
C ASP A 172 13.97 2.26 6.94
N TYR A 173 12.84 1.74 6.45
CA TYR A 173 11.82 2.60 5.88
C TYR A 173 11.18 3.55 6.91
N ASN A 174 10.66 3.01 8.01
CA ASN A 174 9.94 3.81 9.02
C ASN A 174 10.86 4.69 9.90
N ASN A 175 12.18 4.49 9.81
CA ASN A 175 13.19 5.31 10.48
C ASN A 175 14.04 6.14 9.50
N PHE A 176 13.66 6.22 8.23
CA PHE A 176 14.36 7.02 7.24
C PHE A 176 13.79 8.44 7.20
N PRO A 177 14.62 9.51 7.41
CA PRO A 177 14.18 10.89 7.31
C PRO A 177 13.67 11.22 5.91
N MET A 178 12.51 11.87 5.81
CA MET A 178 11.87 12.18 4.54
C MET A 178 11.66 13.69 4.35
N ARG A 179 12.09 14.22 3.22
CA ARG A 179 11.91 15.64 2.88
C ARG A 179 10.46 16.12 3.01
N PRO A 180 9.41 15.36 2.55
CA PRO A 180 8.03 15.77 2.71
C PRO A 180 7.52 15.83 4.15
N LEU A 181 8.26 15.28 5.10
CA LEU A 181 8.00 15.30 6.54
C LEU A 181 8.89 16.30 7.30
N GLY A 182 9.50 17.27 6.58
CA GLY A 182 10.46 18.20 7.19
C GLY A 182 11.72 17.49 7.72
N TRP A 183 12.17 16.44 7.04
CA TRP A 183 13.31 15.59 7.41
C TRP A 183 13.08 14.74 8.67
N LYS A 184 11.85 14.63 9.16
CA LYS A 184 11.47 13.66 10.18
C LYS A 184 11.27 12.28 9.56
N THR A 185 11.39 11.25 10.40
CA THR A 185 11.04 9.88 10.04
C THR A 185 9.54 9.64 10.19
N PRO A 186 8.95 8.68 9.48
CA PRO A 186 7.56 8.27 9.70
C PRO A 186 7.23 7.95 11.16
N ASN A 187 8.14 7.27 11.85
CA ASN A 187 7.97 6.94 13.27
C ASN A 187 7.99 8.17 14.19
N GLU A 188 8.79 9.19 13.89
CA GLU A 188 8.81 10.45 14.66
C GLU A 188 7.51 11.20 14.49
N VAL A 189 7.03 11.40 13.25
CA VAL A 189 5.76 12.08 12.97
C VAL A 189 4.59 11.40 13.67
N LEU A 190 4.51 10.07 13.59
CA LEU A 190 3.44 9.31 14.24
C LEU A 190 3.51 9.44 15.77
N ARG A 191 4.70 9.34 16.37
CA ARG A 191 4.89 9.49 17.82
C ARG A 191 4.58 10.91 18.31
N GLU A 192 4.95 11.94 17.55
CA GLU A 192 4.61 13.32 17.89
C GLU A 192 3.11 13.53 17.93
N TYR A 193 2.40 13.02 16.92
CA TYR A 193 0.94 13.08 16.91
C TYR A 193 0.31 12.39 18.13
N LEU A 194 0.73 11.17 18.43
CA LEU A 194 0.21 10.40 19.59
C LEU A 194 0.48 11.08 20.94
N ARG A 195 1.54 11.91 21.04
CA ARG A 195 1.83 12.68 22.27
C ARG A 195 1.01 13.97 22.38
N SER A 196 0.44 14.43 21.27
CA SER A 196 -0.37 15.65 21.23
C SER A 196 -1.85 15.41 21.51
N MET A 197 -2.27 14.14 21.58
CA MET A 197 -3.62 13.71 21.99
C MET A 197 -3.72 13.55 23.50
#